data_03ac823ddc5b3e42918a5df198dfca14
#
_entry.id   03ac823ddc5b3e42918a5df198dfca14
#
_cell.length_a   1.000
_cell.length_b   1.000
_cell.length_c   1.000
_cell.angle_alpha   90.00
_cell.angle_beta   90.00
_cell.angle_gamma   90.00
#
_symmetry.space_group_name_H-M   'P 1'
#
loop_
_entity.id
_entity.type
_entity.pdbx_description
1 polymer ?
#
loop_
_entity_poly.entity_id
_entity_poly.type
_entity_poly.pdbx_seq_one_letter_code
_entity_poly.pdbx_strand_id
1 'polypeptide(L)'
;MRRVLEPELMTDEEQAQAYAQADFADVNQGFVDRFCAAFPDLTGGSLLDLGCGPADIPLRFARAIPGLTITGVDGSEAMVALGRQAVKDAEQDGRVLLLCARIPGLNLRPQSFNAVVSNSLLHHLPKPAVFWQEVLRLGRPGAALLVMDLHRPDSEERAHAIVEANAADEAPVLKQDFFNSLCAAFTLYEVREQLRAARLQAFRCEMASDRHWAAWGRLPKGAA
;
A
#
# COMPACT_ATOMS: atom_id res chain seq x y z
N MET A 1 -2.80 0.61 -22.65
CA MET A 1 -4.18 1.19 -22.58
C MET A 1 -4.20 2.51 -21.82
N ARG A 2 -5.26 3.35 -21.99
CA ARG A 2 -5.43 4.57 -21.20
C ARG A 2 -5.81 4.22 -19.75
N ARG A 3 -5.31 4.99 -18.78
CA ARG A 3 -5.73 4.87 -17.39
C ARG A 3 -7.19 5.26 -17.21
N VAL A 4 -7.95 4.41 -16.52
CA VAL A 4 -9.34 4.66 -16.12
C VAL A 4 -9.38 4.68 -14.61
N LEU A 5 -9.85 5.79 -14.01
CA LEU A 5 -9.91 5.88 -12.54
C LEU A 5 -10.96 4.91 -12.00
N GLU A 6 -10.61 4.24 -10.93
CA GLU A 6 -11.56 3.44 -10.18
C GLU A 6 -12.43 4.36 -9.32
N PRO A 7 -13.77 4.29 -9.45
CA PRO A 7 -14.64 5.29 -8.84
C PRO A 7 -14.78 5.14 -7.33
N GLU A 8 -14.40 4.03 -6.70
CA GLU A 8 -14.82 3.74 -5.34
C GLU A 8 -13.72 3.28 -4.39
N LEU A 9 -13.77 3.87 -3.18
CA LEU A 9 -13.24 3.27 -1.96
C LEU A 9 -14.19 2.12 -1.56
N MET A 10 -13.67 0.99 -1.09
CA MET A 10 -14.47 -0.13 -0.57
C MET A 10 -15.24 0.31 0.70
N THR A 11 -16.36 1.03 0.48
CA THR A 11 -17.22 1.55 1.56
C THR A 11 -18.37 0.62 1.88
N ASP A 12 -18.66 -0.33 1.00
CA ASP A 12 -19.68 -1.36 1.21
C ASP A 12 -19.14 -2.46 2.12
N GLU A 13 -19.92 -2.84 3.16
CA GLU A 13 -19.51 -3.84 4.14
C GLU A 13 -19.36 -5.23 3.54
N GLU A 14 -20.22 -5.62 2.59
CA GLU A 14 -20.14 -6.94 1.95
C GLU A 14 -18.88 -7.04 1.08
N GLN A 15 -18.56 -5.97 0.34
CA GLN A 15 -17.36 -5.88 -0.46
C GLN A 15 -16.10 -5.89 0.42
N ALA A 16 -16.09 -5.14 1.53
CA ALA A 16 -14.99 -5.12 2.49
C ALA A 16 -14.77 -6.50 3.13
N GLN A 17 -15.85 -7.22 3.48
CA GLN A 17 -15.76 -8.58 4.00
C GLN A 17 -15.24 -9.57 2.96
N ALA A 18 -15.72 -9.49 1.72
CA ALA A 18 -15.23 -10.35 0.64
C ALA A 18 -13.73 -10.13 0.39
N TYR A 19 -13.28 -8.87 0.36
CA TYR A 19 -11.86 -8.53 0.24
C TYR A 19 -11.03 -9.06 1.42
N ALA A 20 -11.52 -8.92 2.65
CA ALA A 20 -10.81 -9.39 3.84
C ALA A 20 -10.70 -10.93 3.91
N GLN A 21 -11.56 -11.66 3.22
CA GLN A 21 -11.56 -13.12 3.14
C GLN A 21 -10.75 -13.66 1.94
N ALA A 22 -10.44 -12.81 0.97
CA ALA A 22 -9.64 -13.21 -0.19
C ALA A 22 -8.19 -13.55 0.22
N ASP A 23 -7.61 -14.52 -0.47
CA ASP A 23 -6.24 -14.97 -0.15
C ASP A 23 -5.18 -14.08 -0.78
N PHE A 24 -4.71 -13.11 -0.01
CA PHE A 24 -3.56 -12.28 -0.35
C PHE A 24 -2.28 -12.65 0.43
N ALA A 25 -2.26 -13.83 1.07
CA ALA A 25 -1.21 -14.20 2.03
C ALA A 25 0.19 -14.12 1.42
N ASP A 26 0.40 -14.72 0.24
CA ASP A 26 1.70 -14.76 -0.42
C ASP A 26 2.16 -13.37 -0.90
N VAL A 27 1.25 -12.59 -1.49
CA VAL A 27 1.55 -11.23 -1.98
C VAL A 27 1.92 -10.31 -0.83
N ASN A 28 1.14 -10.34 0.26
CA ASN A 28 1.37 -9.50 1.43
C ASN A 28 2.61 -9.93 2.21
N GLN A 29 2.89 -11.25 2.30
CA GLN A 29 4.14 -11.72 2.89
C GLN A 29 5.33 -11.30 2.04
N GLY A 30 5.27 -11.48 0.73
CA GLY A 30 6.31 -11.04 -0.20
C GLY A 30 6.61 -9.54 -0.13
N PHE A 31 5.59 -8.70 0.15
CA PHE A 31 5.77 -7.28 0.39
C PHE A 31 6.60 -7.01 1.67
N VAL A 32 6.28 -7.68 2.77
CA VAL A 32 7.00 -7.55 4.03
C VAL A 32 8.44 -8.07 3.91
N ASP A 33 8.63 -9.22 3.26
CA ASP A 33 9.95 -9.81 3.03
C ASP A 33 10.84 -8.89 2.17
N ARG A 34 10.27 -8.27 1.13
CA ARG A 34 10.96 -7.27 0.30
C ARG A 34 11.40 -6.07 1.14
N PHE A 35 10.54 -5.58 2.03
CA PHE A 35 10.89 -4.48 2.94
C PHE A 35 12.05 -4.88 3.86
N CYS A 36 11.97 -6.02 4.52
CA CYS A 36 13.02 -6.52 5.41
C CYS A 36 14.36 -6.71 4.67
N ALA A 37 14.33 -7.24 3.45
CA ALA A 37 15.52 -7.39 2.62
C ALA A 37 16.12 -6.05 2.16
N ALA A 38 15.27 -5.04 1.87
CA ALA A 38 15.72 -3.72 1.45
C ALA A 38 16.28 -2.87 2.61
N PHE A 39 15.80 -3.11 3.84
CA PHE A 39 16.13 -2.31 5.03
C PHE A 39 16.49 -3.19 6.24
N PRO A 40 17.54 -4.04 6.16
CA PRO A 40 17.89 -4.99 7.21
C PRO A 40 18.36 -4.33 8.52
N ASP A 41 18.71 -3.05 8.46
CA ASP A 41 19.10 -2.24 9.61
C ASP A 41 17.90 -1.66 10.39
N LEU A 42 16.66 -1.76 9.86
CA LEU A 42 15.48 -1.26 10.52
C LEU A 42 14.87 -2.33 11.42
N THR A 43 15.32 -2.34 12.69
CA THR A 43 14.92 -3.33 13.70
C THR A 43 13.82 -2.84 14.64
N GLY A 44 13.35 -1.60 14.47
CA GLY A 44 12.29 -1.01 15.30
C GLY A 44 12.01 0.45 14.97
N GLY A 45 11.18 1.07 15.78
CA GLY A 45 10.74 2.47 15.61
C GLY A 45 9.29 2.56 15.20
N SER A 46 8.90 3.63 14.50
CA SER A 46 7.53 3.88 14.05
C SER A 46 7.37 3.65 12.55
N LEU A 47 6.40 2.83 12.18
CA LEU A 47 6.02 2.54 10.79
C LEU A 47 4.62 3.11 10.52
N LEU A 48 4.44 3.75 9.36
CA LEU A 48 3.16 4.18 8.82
C LEU A 48 2.80 3.29 7.62
N ASP A 49 1.61 2.71 7.63
CA ASP A 49 1.03 2.00 6.49
C ASP A 49 -0.13 2.82 5.92
N LEU A 50 0.03 3.29 4.70
CA LEU A 50 -0.98 4.07 3.98
C LEU A 50 -1.79 3.15 3.08
N GLY A 51 -3.11 3.07 3.33
CA GLY A 51 -4.01 2.09 2.71
C GLY A 51 -3.90 0.74 3.39
N CYS A 52 -3.99 0.71 4.73
CA CYS A 52 -3.74 -0.52 5.50
C CYS A 52 -4.85 -1.58 5.37
N GLY A 53 -6.00 -1.25 4.79
CA GLY A 53 -7.14 -2.15 4.65
C GLY A 53 -7.51 -2.83 5.98
N PRO A 54 -7.78 -4.15 5.96
CA PRO A 54 -8.15 -4.93 7.14
C PRO A 54 -6.92 -5.33 8.01
N ALA A 55 -5.80 -4.63 7.89
CA ALA A 55 -4.58 -4.71 8.71
C ALA A 55 -3.72 -5.99 8.56
N ASP A 56 -3.85 -6.77 7.49
CA ASP A 56 -2.98 -7.94 7.29
C ASP A 56 -1.49 -7.55 7.22
N ILE A 57 -1.13 -6.54 6.41
CA ILE A 57 0.24 -6.04 6.30
C ILE A 57 0.76 -5.45 7.63
N PRO A 58 0.05 -4.58 8.35
CA PRO A 58 0.43 -4.16 9.70
C PRO A 58 0.74 -5.30 10.65
N LEU A 59 -0.10 -6.34 10.68
CA LEU A 59 0.10 -7.51 11.54
C LEU A 59 1.32 -8.34 11.13
N ARG A 60 1.60 -8.48 9.85
CA ARG A 60 2.83 -9.14 9.35
C ARG A 60 4.08 -8.37 9.75
N PHE A 61 4.08 -7.04 9.62
CA PHE A 61 5.18 -6.20 10.11
C PHE A 61 5.38 -6.31 11.62
N ALA A 62 4.29 -6.34 12.40
CA ALA A 62 4.37 -6.50 13.84
C ALA A 62 5.03 -7.82 14.26
N ARG A 63 4.83 -8.90 13.48
CA ARG A 63 5.49 -10.20 13.67
C ARG A 63 6.94 -10.19 13.18
N ALA A 64 7.19 -9.63 11.99
CA ALA A 64 8.50 -9.65 11.36
C ALA A 64 9.54 -8.76 12.09
N ILE A 65 9.09 -7.61 12.62
CA ILE A 65 9.97 -6.65 13.31
C ILE A 65 9.35 -6.29 14.67
N PRO A 66 9.65 -7.06 15.74
CA PRO A 66 9.01 -6.86 17.05
C PRO A 66 9.22 -5.49 17.69
N GLY A 67 10.26 -4.76 17.28
CA GLY A 67 10.54 -3.40 17.77
C GLY A 67 9.72 -2.28 17.11
N LEU A 68 8.81 -2.60 16.18
CA LEU A 68 7.97 -1.59 15.53
C LEU A 68 6.71 -1.26 16.35
N THR A 69 6.37 0.04 16.38
CA THR A 69 5.00 0.52 16.58
C THR A 69 4.44 0.92 15.22
N ILE A 70 3.23 0.52 14.91
CA ILE A 70 2.65 0.65 13.58
C ILE A 70 1.39 1.50 13.63
N THR A 71 1.30 2.47 12.73
CA THR A 71 0.06 3.21 12.48
C THR A 71 -0.42 2.85 11.09
N GLY A 72 -1.58 2.21 10.99
CA GLY A 72 -2.26 1.98 9.72
C GLY A 72 -3.30 3.07 9.47
N VAL A 73 -3.41 3.54 8.25
CA VAL A 73 -4.42 4.52 7.82
C VAL A 73 -5.17 3.97 6.62
N ASP A 74 -6.49 3.97 6.70
CA ASP A 74 -7.35 3.62 5.57
C ASP A 74 -8.53 4.59 5.45
N GLY A 75 -9.02 4.81 4.24
CA GLY A 75 -10.16 5.69 3.95
C GLY A 75 -11.52 5.06 4.17
N SER A 76 -11.58 3.73 4.30
CA SER A 76 -12.80 2.94 4.51
C SER A 76 -13.00 2.61 5.99
N GLU A 77 -14.13 3.05 6.57
CA GLU A 77 -14.49 2.71 7.93
C GLU A 77 -14.73 1.21 8.10
N ALA A 78 -15.31 0.54 7.10
CA ALA A 78 -15.53 -0.89 7.09
C ALA A 78 -14.20 -1.67 7.17
N MET A 79 -13.21 -1.30 6.36
CA MET A 79 -11.87 -1.90 6.42
C MET A 79 -11.20 -1.68 7.77
N VAL A 80 -11.24 -0.46 8.29
CA VAL A 80 -10.65 -0.13 9.61
C VAL A 80 -11.33 -0.89 10.73
N ALA A 81 -12.65 -1.08 10.67
CA ALA A 81 -13.39 -1.87 11.67
C ALA A 81 -12.94 -3.34 11.67
N LEU A 82 -12.86 -3.97 10.50
CA LEU A 82 -12.33 -5.33 10.33
C LEU A 82 -10.88 -5.43 10.83
N GLY A 83 -10.05 -4.46 10.45
CA GLY A 83 -8.66 -4.41 10.88
C GLY A 83 -8.50 -4.28 12.40
N ARG A 84 -9.30 -3.46 13.07
CA ARG A 84 -9.28 -3.33 14.54
C ARG A 84 -9.65 -4.65 15.22
N GLN A 85 -10.61 -5.39 14.68
CA GLN A 85 -10.93 -6.72 15.18
C GLN A 85 -9.74 -7.67 15.00
N ALA A 86 -9.14 -7.71 13.80
CA ALA A 86 -7.98 -8.56 13.53
C ALA A 86 -6.76 -8.22 14.42
N VAL A 87 -6.52 -6.94 14.69
CA VAL A 87 -5.46 -6.48 15.61
C VAL A 87 -5.71 -6.96 17.04
N LYS A 88 -6.95 -6.89 17.52
CA LYS A 88 -7.35 -7.37 18.83
C LYS A 88 -7.22 -8.90 18.94
N ASP A 89 -7.69 -9.64 17.94
CA ASP A 89 -7.62 -11.11 17.90
C ASP A 89 -6.16 -11.61 17.86
N ALA A 90 -5.27 -10.81 17.27
CA ALA A 90 -3.83 -11.07 17.24
C ALA A 90 -3.08 -10.55 18.49
N GLU A 91 -3.78 -9.96 19.47
CA GLU A 91 -3.19 -9.36 20.68
C GLU A 91 -2.10 -8.30 20.38
N GLN A 92 -2.33 -7.48 19.33
CA GLN A 92 -1.38 -6.45 18.86
C GLN A 92 -1.85 -5.00 19.11
N ASP A 93 -2.95 -4.78 19.82
CA ASP A 93 -3.53 -3.47 20.13
C ASP A 93 -2.59 -2.52 20.89
N GLY A 94 -1.60 -3.04 21.59
CA GLY A 94 -0.53 -2.23 22.19
C GLY A 94 0.53 -1.71 21.21
N ARG A 95 0.59 -2.22 19.97
CA ARG A 95 1.62 -1.86 18.97
C ARG A 95 1.08 -1.44 17.61
N VAL A 96 -0.15 -1.80 17.28
CA VAL A 96 -0.79 -1.49 16.00
C VAL A 96 -2.00 -0.61 16.25
N LEU A 97 -1.93 0.64 15.78
CA LEU A 97 -3.03 1.61 15.81
C LEU A 97 -3.61 1.78 14.41
N LEU A 98 -4.93 1.71 14.27
CA LEU A 98 -5.61 1.93 12.99
C LEU A 98 -6.48 3.19 13.03
N LEU A 99 -6.32 4.03 12.01
CA LEU A 99 -7.02 5.30 11.86
C LEU A 99 -7.86 5.30 10.58
N CYS A 100 -9.14 5.67 10.70
CA CYS A 100 -9.95 5.95 9.52
C CYS A 100 -9.71 7.40 9.09
N ALA A 101 -8.99 7.59 7.96
CA ALA A 101 -8.70 8.91 7.43
C ALA A 101 -8.31 8.82 5.94
N ARG A 102 -8.48 9.93 5.22
CA ARG A 102 -8.18 10.03 3.78
C ARG A 102 -6.97 10.91 3.51
N ILE A 103 -6.22 10.55 2.47
CA ILE A 103 -5.15 11.38 1.90
C ILE A 103 -5.77 12.37 0.90
N PRO A 104 -5.35 13.64 0.88
CA PRO A 104 -4.36 14.29 1.75
C PRO A 104 -4.94 14.81 3.06
N GLY A 105 -4.05 15.27 3.95
CA GLY A 105 -4.45 16.03 5.14
C GLY A 105 -4.59 15.20 6.40
N LEU A 106 -3.82 14.11 6.48
CA LEU A 106 -3.76 13.29 7.69
C LEU A 106 -3.32 14.15 8.90
N ASN A 107 -4.12 14.10 9.98
CA ASN A 107 -3.77 14.77 11.24
C ASN A 107 -2.71 13.98 12.02
N LEU A 108 -1.56 13.77 11.38
CA LEU A 108 -0.38 13.12 11.94
C LEU A 108 0.79 14.09 11.96
N ARG A 109 1.60 13.99 13.02
CA ARG A 109 2.78 14.84 13.20
C ARG A 109 3.76 14.66 12.02
N PRO A 110 4.23 15.73 11.38
CA PRO A 110 5.26 15.64 10.36
C PRO A 110 6.54 14.98 10.88
N GLN A 111 7.26 14.30 10.00
CA GLN A 111 8.56 13.69 10.27
C GLN A 111 8.57 12.80 11.53
N SER A 112 7.50 12.02 11.73
CA SER A 112 7.35 11.18 12.92
C SER A 112 7.62 9.69 12.67
N PHE A 113 7.69 9.24 11.41
CA PHE A 113 7.82 7.84 11.07
C PHE A 113 9.23 7.48 10.58
N ASN A 114 9.77 6.37 11.11
CA ASN A 114 11.05 5.78 10.69
C ASN A 114 10.91 5.00 9.37
N ALA A 115 9.70 4.51 9.11
CA ALA A 115 9.34 3.85 7.86
C ALA A 115 7.95 4.28 7.40
N VAL A 116 7.73 4.34 6.09
CA VAL A 116 6.43 4.50 5.46
C VAL A 116 6.28 3.38 4.43
N VAL A 117 5.14 2.71 4.44
CA VAL A 117 4.82 1.67 3.47
C VAL A 117 3.44 1.91 2.87
N SER A 118 3.21 1.38 1.69
CA SER A 118 1.89 1.36 1.05
C SER A 118 1.85 0.23 0.04
N ASN A 119 0.79 -0.56 0.08
CA ASN A 119 0.52 -1.60 -0.88
C ASN A 119 -0.89 -1.41 -1.46
N SER A 120 -1.00 -1.40 -2.79
CA SER A 120 -2.28 -1.35 -3.52
C SER A 120 -3.19 -0.16 -3.15
N LEU A 121 -2.61 1.03 -2.96
CA LEU A 121 -3.36 2.26 -2.67
C LEU A 121 -3.24 3.32 -3.78
N LEU A 122 -2.05 3.46 -4.38
CA LEU A 122 -1.73 4.61 -5.22
C LEU A 122 -2.65 4.70 -6.45
N HIS A 123 -3.09 3.55 -6.98
CA HIS A 123 -3.97 3.49 -8.13
C HIS A 123 -5.35 4.08 -7.87
N HIS A 124 -5.85 4.09 -6.63
CA HIS A 124 -7.12 4.74 -6.27
C HIS A 124 -7.04 6.26 -6.28
N LEU A 125 -5.85 6.85 -6.25
CA LEU A 125 -5.71 8.30 -6.13
C LEU A 125 -5.79 8.99 -7.51
N PRO A 126 -6.77 9.90 -7.72
CA PRO A 126 -6.87 10.67 -8.96
C PRO A 126 -5.62 11.54 -9.21
N LYS A 127 -5.01 12.04 -8.13
CA LYS A 127 -3.82 12.90 -8.16
C LYS A 127 -2.70 12.25 -7.33
N PRO A 128 -1.85 11.41 -7.92
CA PRO A 128 -0.81 10.68 -7.18
C PRO A 128 0.20 11.57 -6.46
N ALA A 129 0.35 12.83 -6.88
CA ALA A 129 1.23 13.79 -6.22
C ALA A 129 0.89 13.99 -4.74
N VAL A 130 -0.39 13.90 -4.35
CA VAL A 130 -0.80 14.06 -2.95
C VAL A 130 -0.28 12.93 -2.06
N PHE A 131 -0.15 11.71 -2.60
CA PHE A 131 0.44 10.57 -1.92
C PHE A 131 1.93 10.83 -1.60
N TRP A 132 2.70 11.20 -2.62
CA TRP A 132 4.13 11.46 -2.43
C TRP A 132 4.39 12.65 -1.50
N GLN A 133 3.53 13.67 -1.52
CA GLN A 133 3.59 14.79 -0.58
C GLN A 133 3.36 14.33 0.87
N GLU A 134 2.36 13.47 1.13
CA GLU A 134 2.12 12.92 2.47
C GLU A 134 3.27 12.03 2.94
N VAL A 135 3.81 11.18 2.07
CA VAL A 135 4.99 10.36 2.37
C VAL A 135 6.17 11.23 2.81
N LEU A 136 6.49 12.29 2.04
CA LEU A 136 7.58 13.22 2.36
C LEU A 136 7.32 14.02 3.62
N ARG A 137 6.07 14.38 3.88
CA ARG A 137 5.66 15.12 5.08
C ARG A 137 5.78 14.29 6.35
N LEU A 138 5.37 13.01 6.30
CA LEU A 138 5.21 12.16 7.48
C LEU A 138 6.47 11.36 7.81
N GLY A 139 7.21 10.92 6.79
CA GLY A 139 8.47 10.23 6.99
C GLY A 139 9.57 11.16 7.51
N ARG A 140 10.38 10.65 8.43
CA ARG A 140 11.60 11.36 8.89
C ARG A 140 12.62 11.48 7.77
N PRO A 141 13.52 12.45 7.81
CA PRO A 141 14.72 12.41 6.99
C PRO A 141 15.46 11.07 7.12
N GLY A 142 15.70 10.38 6.00
CA GLY A 142 16.29 9.05 5.99
C GLY A 142 15.33 7.90 6.28
N ALA A 143 14.03 8.15 6.47
CA ALA A 143 13.04 7.09 6.66
C ALA A 143 13.03 6.08 5.50
N ALA A 144 12.84 4.81 5.81
CA ALA A 144 12.64 3.77 4.82
C ALA A 144 11.27 3.95 4.14
N LEU A 145 11.23 3.79 2.82
CA LEU A 145 9.98 3.81 2.05
C LEU A 145 9.93 2.60 1.14
N LEU A 146 8.81 1.87 1.19
CA LEU A 146 8.43 0.88 0.18
C LEU A 146 6.99 1.12 -0.25
N VAL A 147 6.80 1.25 -1.55
CA VAL A 147 5.48 1.30 -2.19
C VAL A 147 5.42 0.19 -3.23
N MET A 148 4.38 -0.63 -3.18
CA MET A 148 4.08 -1.62 -4.18
C MET A 148 2.63 -1.42 -4.63
N ASP A 149 2.40 -1.57 -5.93
CA ASP A 149 1.06 -1.42 -6.48
C ASP A 149 0.93 -2.18 -7.80
N LEU A 150 -0.29 -2.31 -8.30
CA LEU A 150 -0.57 -2.93 -9.57
C LEU A 150 0.09 -2.15 -10.72
N HIS A 151 0.47 -2.89 -11.76
CA HIS A 151 0.96 -2.36 -13.01
C HIS A 151 -0.14 -2.39 -14.07
N ARG A 152 -0.44 -1.25 -14.69
CA ARG A 152 -1.42 -1.19 -15.76
C ARG A 152 -0.95 -1.98 -16.97
N PRO A 153 -1.69 -3.02 -17.42
CA PRO A 153 -1.35 -3.78 -18.62
C PRO A 153 -1.54 -2.94 -19.90
N ASP A 154 -1.00 -3.45 -21.00
CA ASP A 154 -1.02 -2.74 -22.29
C ASP A 154 -2.41 -2.75 -22.94
N SER A 155 -3.24 -3.76 -22.64
CA SER A 155 -4.59 -3.89 -23.20
C SER A 155 -5.60 -4.45 -22.19
N GLU A 156 -6.89 -4.31 -22.49
CA GLU A 156 -7.99 -4.87 -21.68
C GLU A 156 -7.97 -6.41 -21.73
N GLU A 157 -7.64 -7.00 -22.89
CA GLU A 157 -7.51 -8.45 -23.02
C GLU A 157 -6.43 -8.98 -22.06
N ARG A 158 -5.31 -8.25 -21.93
CA ARG A 158 -4.27 -8.62 -20.99
C ARG A 158 -4.73 -8.44 -19.54
N ALA A 159 -5.52 -7.41 -19.25
CA ALA A 159 -6.11 -7.22 -17.91
C ALA A 159 -7.04 -8.40 -17.55
N HIS A 160 -7.94 -8.79 -18.45
CA HIS A 160 -8.79 -9.97 -18.24
C HIS A 160 -7.98 -11.24 -18.05
N ALA A 161 -6.93 -11.47 -18.84
CA ALA A 161 -6.06 -12.64 -18.68
C ALA A 161 -5.36 -12.68 -17.31
N ILE A 162 -4.96 -11.52 -16.77
CA ILE A 162 -4.39 -11.41 -15.42
C ILE A 162 -5.44 -11.75 -14.35
N VAL A 163 -6.67 -11.24 -14.48
CA VAL A 163 -7.77 -11.54 -13.55
C VAL A 163 -8.06 -13.04 -13.54
N GLU A 164 -8.23 -13.66 -14.71
CA GLU A 164 -8.50 -15.09 -14.82
C GLU A 164 -7.35 -15.97 -14.26
N ALA A 165 -6.10 -15.54 -14.43
CA ALA A 165 -4.95 -16.30 -13.93
C ALA A 165 -4.78 -16.22 -12.41
N ASN A 166 -5.32 -15.15 -11.75
CA ASN A 166 -5.00 -14.87 -10.34
C ASN A 166 -6.24 -14.79 -9.42
N ALA A 167 -7.43 -14.76 -9.99
CA ALA A 167 -8.69 -14.63 -9.26
C ALA A 167 -9.80 -15.52 -9.85
N ALA A 168 -9.45 -16.63 -10.55
CA ALA A 168 -10.41 -17.48 -11.23
C ALA A 168 -11.54 -17.98 -10.31
N ASP A 169 -11.19 -18.30 -9.08
CA ASP A 169 -12.09 -18.87 -8.07
C ASP A 169 -12.75 -17.81 -7.18
N GLU A 170 -12.42 -16.51 -7.37
CA GLU A 170 -12.98 -15.43 -6.57
C GLU A 170 -14.40 -15.04 -7.01
N ALA A 171 -15.13 -14.40 -6.11
CA ALA A 171 -16.48 -13.88 -6.40
C ALA A 171 -16.46 -12.89 -7.57
N PRO A 172 -17.52 -12.84 -8.40
CA PRO A 172 -17.56 -11.95 -9.58
C PRO A 172 -17.28 -10.48 -9.26
N VAL A 173 -17.70 -9.99 -8.08
CA VAL A 173 -17.44 -8.61 -7.63
C VAL A 173 -15.94 -8.38 -7.45
N LEU A 174 -15.21 -9.30 -6.84
CA LEU A 174 -13.76 -9.18 -6.64
C LEU A 174 -12.99 -9.26 -7.97
N LYS A 175 -13.43 -10.08 -8.92
CA LYS A 175 -12.87 -10.11 -10.28
C LYS A 175 -13.04 -8.77 -10.99
N GLN A 176 -14.24 -8.16 -10.87
CA GLN A 176 -14.50 -6.85 -11.46
C GLN A 176 -13.66 -5.76 -10.80
N ASP A 177 -13.56 -5.76 -9.47
CA ASP A 177 -12.72 -4.82 -8.73
C ASP A 177 -11.25 -4.96 -9.13
N PHE A 178 -10.74 -6.20 -9.24
CA PHE A 178 -9.37 -6.43 -9.68
C PHE A 178 -9.13 -5.93 -11.10
N PHE A 179 -10.09 -6.14 -12.04
CA PHE A 179 -10.01 -5.59 -13.38
C PHE A 179 -9.99 -4.06 -13.37
N ASN A 180 -10.86 -3.43 -12.58
CA ASN A 180 -10.93 -1.97 -12.45
C ASN A 180 -9.62 -1.41 -11.87
N SER A 181 -9.06 -2.05 -10.84
CA SER A 181 -7.79 -1.68 -10.23
C SER A 181 -6.62 -1.79 -11.22
N LEU A 182 -6.58 -2.85 -12.06
CA LEU A 182 -5.60 -2.95 -13.16
C LEU A 182 -5.74 -1.81 -14.17
N CYS A 183 -6.98 -1.42 -14.50
CA CYS A 183 -7.25 -0.28 -15.39
C CYS A 183 -6.85 1.07 -14.76
N ALA A 184 -6.99 1.20 -13.44
CA ALA A 184 -6.64 2.39 -12.67
C ALA A 184 -5.15 2.48 -12.33
N ALA A 185 -4.42 1.38 -12.41
CA ALA A 185 -3.01 1.27 -12.07
C ALA A 185 -2.10 2.20 -12.89
N PHE A 186 -0.91 2.47 -12.37
CA PHE A 186 0.12 3.21 -13.09
C PHE A 186 1.10 2.25 -13.76
N THR A 187 1.61 2.64 -14.92
CA THR A 187 2.73 1.96 -15.56
C THR A 187 4.04 2.28 -14.82
N LEU A 188 5.03 1.41 -14.95
CA LEU A 188 6.36 1.64 -14.38
C LEU A 188 6.99 2.96 -14.85
N TYR A 189 6.72 3.37 -16.08
CA TYR A 189 7.16 4.65 -16.62
C TYR A 189 6.51 5.82 -15.87
N GLU A 190 5.20 5.79 -15.70
CA GLU A 190 4.45 6.86 -14.99
C GLU A 190 4.87 6.96 -13.53
N VAL A 191 5.15 5.83 -12.86
CA VAL A 191 5.68 5.83 -11.47
C VAL A 191 7.05 6.48 -11.41
N ARG A 192 7.95 6.18 -12.34
CA ARG A 192 9.28 6.82 -12.39
C ARG A 192 9.18 8.33 -12.60
N GLU A 193 8.24 8.82 -13.42
CA GLU A 193 7.99 10.25 -13.59
C GLU A 193 7.43 10.88 -12.30
N GLN A 194 6.54 10.18 -11.58
CA GLN A 194 6.04 10.64 -10.28
C GLN A 194 7.17 10.74 -9.25
N LEU A 195 8.04 9.74 -9.15
CA LEU A 195 9.20 9.75 -8.27
C LEU A 195 10.15 10.90 -8.62
N ARG A 196 10.38 11.16 -9.91
CA ARG A 196 11.20 12.30 -10.37
C ARG A 196 10.58 13.64 -9.96
N ALA A 197 9.27 13.81 -10.15
CA ALA A 197 8.54 15.00 -9.74
C ALA A 197 8.55 15.21 -8.21
N ALA A 198 8.55 14.13 -7.43
CA ALA A 198 8.67 14.15 -5.98
C ALA A 198 10.13 14.27 -5.47
N ARG A 199 11.12 14.41 -6.34
CA ARG A 199 12.58 14.42 -6.03
C ARG A 199 13.05 13.13 -5.34
N LEU A 200 12.45 12.00 -5.71
CA LEU A 200 12.78 10.65 -5.26
C LEU A 200 13.41 9.79 -6.37
N GLN A 201 14.06 10.43 -7.36
CA GLN A 201 14.64 9.74 -8.52
C GLN A 201 15.77 8.76 -8.18
N ALA A 202 16.32 8.83 -6.96
CA ALA A 202 17.32 7.88 -6.48
C ALA A 202 16.70 6.54 -5.99
N PHE A 203 15.37 6.46 -5.93
CA PHE A 203 14.68 5.25 -5.53
C PHE A 203 14.81 4.17 -6.60
N ARG A 204 14.95 2.93 -6.15
CA ARG A 204 14.75 1.78 -7.04
C ARG A 204 13.29 1.71 -7.41
N CYS A 205 13.00 1.38 -8.66
CA CYS A 205 11.64 1.22 -9.18
C CYS A 205 11.66 0.18 -10.29
N GLU A 206 11.06 -0.98 -10.03
CA GLU A 206 11.09 -2.14 -10.93
C GLU A 206 9.78 -2.94 -10.85
N MET A 207 9.59 -3.87 -11.78
CA MET A 207 8.52 -4.86 -11.67
C MET A 207 8.85 -5.83 -10.52
N ALA A 208 7.90 -6.00 -9.60
CA ALA A 208 8.00 -6.91 -8.47
C ALA A 208 7.42 -8.30 -8.79
N SER A 209 6.47 -8.35 -9.70
CA SER A 209 5.85 -9.56 -10.24
C SER A 209 5.38 -9.31 -11.68
N ASP A 210 4.62 -10.24 -12.23
CA ASP A 210 3.98 -10.12 -13.55
C ASP A 210 2.92 -9.00 -13.63
N ARG A 211 2.44 -8.52 -12.49
CA ARG A 211 1.36 -7.54 -12.36
C ARG A 211 1.59 -6.44 -11.31
N HIS A 212 2.70 -6.48 -10.58
CA HIS A 212 3.01 -5.45 -9.59
C HIS A 212 4.35 -4.76 -9.92
N TRP A 213 4.43 -3.47 -9.67
CA TRP A 213 5.69 -2.75 -9.54
C TRP A 213 5.98 -2.47 -8.07
N ALA A 214 7.24 -2.26 -7.74
CA ALA A 214 7.67 -1.78 -6.42
C ALA A 214 8.66 -0.62 -6.58
N ALA A 215 8.54 0.37 -5.68
CA ALA A 215 9.48 1.47 -5.55
C ALA A 215 9.93 1.59 -4.09
N TRP A 216 11.26 1.65 -3.86
CA TRP A 216 11.81 1.73 -2.50
C TRP A 216 13.11 2.50 -2.43
N GLY A 217 13.39 3.01 -1.25
CA GLY A 217 14.59 3.77 -0.94
C GLY A 217 14.48 4.46 0.42
N ARG A 218 15.46 5.30 0.72
CA ARG A 218 15.40 6.16 1.90
C ARG A 218 15.04 7.59 1.51
N LEU A 219 14.15 8.19 2.27
CA LEU A 219 13.78 9.59 2.07
C LEU A 219 15.01 10.50 2.18
N PRO A 220 15.07 11.62 1.46
CA PRO A 220 16.17 12.56 1.54
C PRO A 220 16.44 12.96 2.99
N LYS A 221 17.72 12.94 3.38
CA LYS A 221 18.16 13.54 4.63
C LYS A 221 18.13 15.04 4.40
N GLY A 222 17.06 15.75 4.69
CA GLY A 222 16.85 17.16 4.40
C GLY A 222 18.02 17.94 3.83
N ALA A 223 17.79 18.94 3.02
CA ALA A 223 18.85 19.93 2.78
C ALA A 223 19.17 20.59 4.12
N ALA A 224 20.41 20.40 4.61
CA ALA A 224 20.92 21.13 5.74
C ALA A 224 20.85 22.65 5.45
#